data_7694cb6c8208dcd31d65064f625f08d8
#
_entry.id   7694cb6c8208dcd31d65064f625f08d8
#
_cell.length_a   1.000
_cell.length_b   1.000
_cell.length_c   1.000
_cell.angle_alpha   90.00
_cell.angle_beta   90.00
_cell.angle_gamma   90.00
#
_symmetry.space_group_name_H-M   'P 1'
#
loop_
_entity.id
_entity.type
_entity.pdbx_description
1 polymer ?
#
loop_
_entity_poly.entity_id
_entity_poly.type
_entity_poly.pdbx_seq_one_letter_code
_entity_poly.pdbx_strand_id
1 'polypeptide(L)'
;VPDGPYARRAPSSGGGTLAQAWRSLPGLRAAAIGYFGHMWELYAFWTFVPFYVAAHAAALGAPMAAPTVSLWAFAIIGLGALGCVGGGFVSRRLGSRPVALTQLSLSGLCCVLSPLCFALPTPAFLAFLLFWGIVVVGDSPQFAALVAQESPPAQVGSIVTLVNAIGFAITVVSIQLLDALAGALPAPYVMAVLAAGPIIGVAWAGAGGWRPAPR
;
A
#
# COMPACT_ATOMS: atom_id res chain seq x y z
N VAL A 1 -26.61 -7.65 23.54
CA VAL A 1 -27.06 -7.80 22.15
C VAL A 1 -26.91 -9.27 21.81
N PRO A 2 -27.95 -9.98 21.33
CA PRO A 2 -27.83 -11.37 20.93
C PRO A 2 -26.90 -11.47 19.70
N ASP A 3 -26.15 -12.57 19.64
CA ASP A 3 -25.31 -12.86 18.46
C ASP A 3 -26.19 -12.97 17.22
N GLY A 4 -25.72 -12.46 16.09
CA GLY A 4 -26.43 -12.52 14.82
C GLY A 4 -26.58 -13.97 14.31
N PRO A 5 -27.48 -14.22 13.31
CA PRO A 5 -27.80 -15.58 12.83
C PRO A 5 -26.63 -16.33 12.21
N TYR A 6 -25.53 -15.63 11.94
CA TYR A 6 -24.30 -16.20 11.39
C TYR A 6 -23.16 -16.36 12.42
N ALA A 7 -23.42 -16.04 13.70
CA ALA A 7 -22.46 -16.25 14.77
C ALA A 7 -22.25 -17.76 14.98
N ARG A 8 -21.23 -18.31 14.34
CA ARG A 8 -20.73 -19.65 14.64
C ARG A 8 -19.83 -19.54 15.86
N ARG A 9 -20.21 -20.19 16.98
CA ARG A 9 -19.26 -20.43 18.07
C ARG A 9 -18.09 -21.19 17.50
N ALA A 10 -16.90 -20.56 17.47
CA ALA A 10 -15.69 -21.24 17.11
C ALA A 10 -15.49 -22.43 18.04
N PRO A 11 -15.15 -23.63 17.54
CA PRO A 11 -14.80 -24.74 18.39
C PRO A 11 -13.67 -24.31 19.32
N SER A 12 -13.84 -24.49 20.61
CA SER A 12 -12.88 -24.08 21.64
C SER A 12 -11.65 -25.00 21.73
N SER A 13 -11.42 -25.84 20.74
CA SER A 13 -10.34 -26.83 20.77
C SER A 13 -9.37 -26.61 19.60
N GLY A 14 -8.13 -26.26 19.91
CA GLY A 14 -6.98 -26.41 19.02
C GLY A 14 -6.54 -25.18 18.26
N GLY A 15 -6.79 -23.97 18.75
CA GLY A 15 -6.22 -22.75 18.15
C GLY A 15 -4.71 -22.69 18.39
N GLY A 16 -3.92 -22.98 17.36
CA GLY A 16 -2.49 -22.69 17.38
C GLY A 16 -2.25 -21.21 17.71
N THR A 17 -1.09 -20.86 18.23
CA THR A 17 -0.75 -19.48 18.52
C THR A 17 -0.61 -18.67 17.22
N LEU A 18 -0.81 -17.35 17.27
CA LEU A 18 -0.55 -16.45 16.13
C LEU A 18 0.87 -16.64 15.56
N ALA A 19 1.85 -16.88 16.44
CA ALA A 19 3.23 -17.19 16.05
C ALA A 19 3.34 -18.51 15.29
N GLN A 20 2.54 -19.52 15.63
CA GLN A 20 2.51 -20.79 14.90
C GLN A 20 1.86 -20.60 13.51
N ALA A 21 0.76 -19.86 13.39
CA ALA A 21 0.14 -19.52 12.11
C ALA A 21 1.16 -18.77 11.21
N TRP A 22 1.86 -17.80 11.75
CA TRP A 22 2.94 -17.08 11.05
C TRP A 22 4.04 -18.01 10.52
N ARG A 23 4.48 -18.98 11.33
CA ARG A 23 5.56 -19.91 10.92
C ARG A 23 5.12 -20.96 9.91
N SER A 24 3.88 -21.45 10.02
CA SER A 24 3.39 -22.58 9.23
C SER A 24 2.70 -22.20 7.91
N LEU A 25 2.25 -20.93 7.75
CA LEU A 25 1.47 -20.48 6.62
C LEU A 25 2.26 -19.50 5.73
N PRO A 26 2.96 -19.99 4.70
CA PRO A 26 3.75 -19.13 3.81
C PRO A 26 2.88 -18.13 3.04
N GLY A 27 1.65 -18.49 2.66
CA GLY A 27 0.71 -17.59 2.00
C GLY A 27 0.33 -16.40 2.87
N LEU A 28 0.06 -16.64 4.16
CA LEU A 28 -0.22 -15.58 5.13
C LEU A 28 0.96 -14.61 5.28
N ARG A 29 2.19 -15.15 5.37
CA ARG A 29 3.39 -14.30 5.42
C ARG A 29 3.55 -13.45 4.16
N ALA A 30 3.33 -14.04 2.98
CA ALA A 30 3.44 -13.32 1.72
C ALA A 30 2.39 -12.20 1.63
N ALA A 31 1.14 -12.47 2.02
CA ALA A 31 0.09 -11.47 2.06
C ALA A 31 0.39 -10.33 3.05
N ALA A 32 0.84 -10.68 4.27
CA ALA A 32 1.15 -9.70 5.30
C ALA A 32 2.37 -8.84 4.94
N ILE A 33 3.45 -9.43 4.39
CA ILE A 33 4.65 -8.66 3.99
C ILE A 33 4.33 -7.76 2.79
N GLY A 34 3.53 -8.24 1.82
CA GLY A 34 3.02 -7.39 0.76
C GLY A 34 2.21 -6.20 1.30
N TYR A 35 1.31 -6.47 2.26
CA TYR A 35 0.56 -5.42 2.94
C TYR A 35 1.46 -4.42 3.70
N PHE A 36 2.51 -4.90 4.37
CA PHE A 36 3.47 -4.03 5.07
C PHE A 36 4.25 -3.15 4.09
N GLY A 37 4.63 -3.69 2.92
CA GLY A 37 5.25 -2.92 1.85
C GLY A 37 4.33 -1.82 1.30
N HIS A 38 3.05 -2.13 1.11
CA HIS A 38 2.02 -1.17 0.77
C HIS A 38 1.85 -0.08 1.85
N MET A 39 1.76 -0.46 3.12
CA MET A 39 1.57 0.48 4.24
C MET A 39 2.78 1.40 4.46
N TRP A 40 3.99 0.94 4.15
CA TRP A 40 5.18 1.78 4.14
C TRP A 40 5.06 2.95 3.18
N GLU A 41 4.45 2.73 2.01
CA GLU A 41 4.32 3.72 0.96
C GLU A 41 3.09 4.62 1.12
N LEU A 42 1.91 4.03 1.31
CA LEU A 42 0.62 4.68 1.11
C LEU A 42 0.45 5.99 1.89
N TYR A 43 0.53 5.92 3.22
CA TYR A 43 0.22 7.10 4.05
C TYR A 43 1.35 8.13 4.01
N ALA A 44 2.59 7.69 3.81
CA ALA A 44 3.70 8.60 3.57
C ALA A 44 3.53 9.33 2.23
N PHE A 45 3.13 8.63 1.16
CA PHE A 45 2.76 9.27 -0.11
C PHE A 45 1.64 10.30 0.09
N TRP A 46 0.54 9.95 0.73
CA TRP A 46 -0.56 10.87 0.98
C TRP A 46 -0.15 12.11 1.79
N THR A 47 0.69 11.92 2.79
CA THR A 47 1.19 13.01 3.64
C THR A 47 2.08 13.97 2.85
N PHE A 48 2.95 13.43 1.99
CA PHE A 48 3.98 14.24 1.32
C PHE A 48 3.62 14.70 -0.08
N VAL A 49 2.57 14.16 -0.73
CA VAL A 49 2.16 14.58 -2.08
C VAL A 49 1.88 16.08 -2.21
N PRO A 50 1.22 16.78 -1.26
CA PRO A 50 1.04 18.23 -1.37
C PRO A 50 2.38 18.97 -1.33
N PHE A 51 3.31 18.57 -0.46
CA PHE A 51 4.66 19.15 -0.40
C PHE A 51 5.44 18.89 -1.69
N TYR A 52 5.29 17.72 -2.29
CA TYR A 52 5.97 17.34 -3.53
C TYR A 52 5.46 18.15 -4.72
N VAL A 53 4.14 18.39 -4.80
CA VAL A 53 3.53 19.29 -5.81
C VAL A 53 4.03 20.73 -5.63
N ALA A 54 4.06 21.23 -4.41
CA ALA A 54 4.54 22.59 -4.13
C ALA A 54 6.03 22.76 -4.45
N ALA A 55 6.86 21.78 -4.10
CA ALA A 55 8.29 21.78 -4.38
C ALA A 55 8.58 21.78 -5.89
N HIS A 56 7.84 20.96 -6.67
CA HIS A 56 7.95 20.94 -8.13
C HIS A 56 7.61 22.31 -8.74
N ALA A 57 6.50 22.93 -8.34
CA ALA A 57 6.10 24.24 -8.85
C ALA A 57 7.13 25.33 -8.52
N ALA A 58 7.69 25.31 -7.30
CA ALA A 58 8.74 26.21 -6.87
C ALA A 58 10.04 26.00 -7.68
N ALA A 59 10.42 24.76 -7.96
CA ALA A 59 11.61 24.43 -8.74
C ALA A 59 11.54 24.95 -10.19
N LEU A 60 10.33 25.05 -10.76
CA LEU A 60 10.10 25.63 -12.08
C LEU A 60 9.94 27.17 -12.08
N GLY A 61 10.11 27.82 -10.92
CA GLY A 61 9.91 29.28 -10.80
C GLY A 61 8.46 29.75 -10.90
N ALA A 62 7.49 28.83 -10.81
CA ALA A 62 6.06 29.10 -10.89
C ALA A 62 5.32 28.54 -9.66
N PRO A 63 5.55 29.08 -8.45
CA PRO A 63 4.96 28.56 -7.22
C PRO A 63 3.44 28.59 -7.27
N MET A 64 2.82 27.48 -6.86
CA MET A 64 1.36 27.35 -6.80
C MET A 64 0.82 27.91 -5.48
N ALA A 65 -0.34 28.55 -5.55
CA ALA A 65 -1.08 28.94 -4.33
C ALA A 65 -1.53 27.70 -3.53
N ALA A 66 -1.56 27.82 -2.20
CA ALA A 66 -1.93 26.70 -1.32
C ALA A 66 -3.28 26.04 -1.66
N PRO A 67 -4.36 26.76 -2.03
CA PRO A 67 -5.61 26.13 -2.45
C PRO A 67 -5.46 25.26 -3.71
N THR A 68 -4.62 25.67 -4.66
CA THR A 68 -4.35 24.91 -5.89
C THR A 68 -3.58 23.62 -5.58
N VAL A 69 -2.57 23.69 -4.71
CA VAL A 69 -1.84 22.51 -4.21
C VAL A 69 -2.79 21.52 -3.53
N SER A 70 -3.65 22.04 -2.64
CA SER A 70 -4.63 21.22 -1.92
C SER A 70 -5.62 20.54 -2.87
N LEU A 71 -6.08 21.23 -3.92
CA LEU A 71 -6.97 20.67 -4.94
C LEU A 71 -6.29 19.52 -5.71
N TRP A 72 -5.03 19.69 -6.11
CA TRP A 72 -4.27 18.63 -6.75
C TRP A 72 -4.02 17.45 -5.82
N ALA A 73 -3.64 17.69 -4.57
CA ALA A 73 -3.49 16.63 -3.58
C ALA A 73 -4.80 15.85 -3.36
N PHE A 74 -5.93 16.56 -3.26
CA PHE A 74 -7.25 15.94 -3.18
C PHE A 74 -7.57 15.09 -4.41
N ALA A 75 -7.30 15.58 -5.63
CA ALA A 75 -7.53 14.83 -6.86
C ALA A 75 -6.65 13.58 -6.93
N ILE A 76 -5.35 13.69 -6.62
CA ILE A 76 -4.39 12.59 -6.62
C ILE A 76 -4.82 11.49 -5.64
N ILE A 77 -5.16 11.85 -4.40
CA ILE A 77 -5.60 10.92 -3.36
C ILE A 77 -6.97 10.32 -3.72
N GLY A 78 -7.92 11.18 -4.15
CA GLY A 78 -9.29 10.78 -4.47
C GLY A 78 -9.40 9.82 -5.66
N LEU A 79 -8.53 9.96 -6.67
CA LEU A 79 -8.47 9.01 -7.80
C LEU A 79 -8.08 7.59 -7.40
N GLY A 80 -7.51 7.41 -6.23
CA GLY A 80 -7.26 6.09 -5.65
C GLY A 80 -8.52 5.23 -5.54
N ALA A 81 -9.69 5.85 -5.40
CA ALA A 81 -10.97 5.14 -5.44
C ALA A 81 -11.16 4.34 -6.74
N LEU A 82 -10.68 4.86 -7.89
CA LEU A 82 -10.72 4.14 -9.17
C LEU A 82 -9.82 2.91 -9.14
N GLY A 83 -8.66 3.00 -8.48
CA GLY A 83 -7.74 1.87 -8.28
C GLY A 83 -8.39 0.75 -7.45
N CYS A 84 -9.07 1.11 -6.35
CA CYS A 84 -9.79 0.16 -5.50
C CYS A 84 -10.95 -0.50 -6.24
N VAL A 85 -11.81 0.29 -6.90
CA VAL A 85 -12.99 -0.22 -7.62
C VAL A 85 -12.55 -1.06 -8.82
N GLY A 86 -11.64 -0.55 -9.65
CA GLY A 86 -11.11 -1.27 -10.81
C GLY A 86 -10.39 -2.55 -10.41
N GLY A 87 -9.52 -2.49 -9.40
CA GLY A 87 -8.85 -3.66 -8.82
C GLY A 87 -9.84 -4.70 -8.30
N GLY A 88 -10.93 -4.25 -7.64
CA GLY A 88 -12.00 -5.12 -7.17
C GLY A 88 -12.72 -5.85 -8.32
N PHE A 89 -13.02 -5.17 -9.43
CA PHE A 89 -13.62 -5.83 -10.61
C PHE A 89 -12.66 -6.82 -11.27
N VAL A 90 -11.40 -6.46 -11.44
CA VAL A 90 -10.37 -7.32 -12.04
C VAL A 90 -10.10 -8.55 -11.17
N SER A 91 -10.06 -8.38 -9.84
CA SER A 91 -9.81 -9.48 -8.90
C SER A 91 -10.90 -10.55 -8.89
N ARG A 92 -12.13 -10.21 -9.30
CA ARG A 92 -13.21 -11.20 -9.47
C ARG A 92 -12.91 -12.23 -10.57
N ARG A 93 -12.07 -11.87 -11.54
CA ARG A 93 -11.69 -12.76 -12.66
C ARG A 93 -10.31 -13.39 -12.46
N LEU A 94 -9.35 -12.59 -12.01
CA LEU A 94 -7.94 -13.00 -11.91
C LEU A 94 -7.53 -13.43 -10.51
N GLY A 95 -8.38 -13.18 -9.48
CA GLY A 95 -8.03 -13.35 -8.08
C GLY A 95 -7.32 -12.10 -7.50
N SER A 96 -7.29 -12.00 -6.18
CA SER A 96 -6.71 -10.84 -5.48
C SER A 96 -5.18 -10.76 -5.60
N ARG A 97 -4.49 -11.91 -5.63
CA ARG A 97 -3.02 -11.96 -5.65
C ARG A 97 -2.38 -11.24 -6.85
N PRO A 98 -2.71 -11.56 -8.13
CA PRO A 98 -2.09 -10.87 -9.26
C PRO A 98 -2.42 -9.38 -9.28
N VAL A 99 -3.63 -8.99 -8.87
CA VAL A 99 -4.03 -7.58 -8.80
C VAL A 99 -3.23 -6.83 -7.76
N ALA A 100 -3.10 -7.37 -6.54
CA ALA A 100 -2.30 -6.79 -5.46
C ALA A 100 -0.84 -6.60 -5.89
N LEU A 101 -0.21 -7.64 -6.44
CA LEU A 101 1.19 -7.59 -6.86
C LEU A 101 1.42 -6.64 -8.03
N THR A 102 0.50 -6.59 -8.99
CA THR A 102 0.62 -5.66 -10.13
C THR A 102 0.54 -4.22 -9.65
N GLN A 103 -0.43 -3.88 -8.80
CA GLN A 103 -0.57 -2.52 -8.30
C GLN A 103 0.59 -2.12 -7.40
N LEU A 104 1.03 -2.99 -6.49
CA LEU A 104 2.22 -2.75 -5.66
C LEU A 104 3.49 -2.57 -6.50
N SER A 105 3.65 -3.35 -7.59
CA SER A 105 4.78 -3.22 -8.50
C SER A 105 4.75 -1.90 -9.28
N LEU A 106 3.57 -1.50 -9.77
CA LEU A 106 3.40 -0.24 -10.49
C LEU A 106 3.64 0.96 -9.57
N SER A 107 3.15 0.90 -8.34
CA SER A 107 3.35 1.93 -7.32
C SER A 107 4.82 2.02 -6.93
N GLY A 108 5.50 0.90 -6.68
CA GLY A 108 6.94 0.86 -6.44
C GLY A 108 7.76 1.40 -7.62
N LEU A 109 7.32 1.14 -8.86
CA LEU A 109 7.94 1.73 -10.06
C LEU A 109 7.75 3.26 -10.08
N CYS A 110 6.58 3.76 -9.68
CA CYS A 110 6.37 5.20 -9.54
C CYS A 110 7.33 5.82 -8.51
N CYS A 111 7.57 5.15 -7.36
CA CYS A 111 8.58 5.60 -6.40
C CYS A 111 9.95 5.75 -7.06
N VAL A 112 10.41 4.72 -7.77
CA VAL A 112 11.73 4.71 -8.43
C VAL A 112 11.84 5.78 -9.52
N LEU A 113 10.76 5.98 -10.29
CA LEU A 113 10.72 6.97 -11.37
C LEU A 113 10.45 8.40 -10.89
N SER A 114 10.06 8.59 -9.64
CA SER A 114 9.67 9.91 -9.12
C SER A 114 10.72 11.00 -9.31
N PRO A 115 12.05 10.76 -9.19
CA PRO A 115 13.05 11.79 -9.47
C PRO A 115 13.09 12.22 -10.94
N LEU A 116 12.91 11.29 -11.86
CA LEU A 116 12.87 11.57 -13.29
C LEU A 116 11.60 12.33 -13.67
N CYS A 117 10.46 11.90 -13.11
CA CYS A 117 9.18 12.54 -13.36
C CYS A 117 9.09 13.95 -12.75
N PHE A 118 9.86 14.22 -11.68
CA PHE A 118 9.96 15.55 -11.10
C PHE A 118 10.60 16.58 -12.06
N ALA A 119 11.39 16.16 -13.01
CA ALA A 119 11.98 17.03 -14.04
C ALA A 119 11.03 17.34 -15.23
N LEU A 120 9.86 16.71 -15.27
CA LEU A 120 8.88 16.92 -16.35
C LEU A 120 8.17 18.28 -16.23
N PRO A 121 7.61 18.82 -17.34
CA PRO A 121 6.70 19.95 -17.28
C PRO A 121 5.49 19.64 -16.37
N THR A 122 4.96 20.66 -15.69
CA THR A 122 3.89 20.51 -14.68
C THR A 122 2.71 19.62 -15.13
N PRO A 123 2.14 19.74 -16.35
CA PRO A 123 1.03 18.86 -16.74
C PRO A 123 1.39 17.38 -16.76
N ALA A 124 2.60 17.03 -17.24
CA ALA A 124 3.08 15.65 -17.29
C ALA A 124 3.39 15.11 -15.89
N PHE A 125 4.00 15.95 -15.03
CA PHE A 125 4.24 15.60 -13.62
C PHE A 125 2.94 15.33 -12.86
N LEU A 126 1.93 16.19 -13.02
CA LEU A 126 0.63 16.00 -12.39
C LEU A 126 -0.09 14.76 -12.92
N ALA A 127 -0.02 14.48 -14.22
CA ALA A 127 -0.57 13.25 -14.80
C ALA A 127 0.13 12.00 -14.22
N PHE A 128 1.43 12.04 -14.01
CA PHE A 128 2.17 10.98 -13.32
C PHE A 128 1.69 10.79 -11.87
N LEU A 129 1.50 11.87 -11.12
CA LEU A 129 0.99 11.78 -9.74
C LEU A 129 -0.45 11.27 -9.66
N LEU A 130 -1.31 11.64 -10.61
CA LEU A 130 -2.69 11.12 -10.71
C LEU A 130 -2.66 9.60 -10.97
N PHE A 131 -1.80 9.14 -11.88
CA PHE A 131 -1.60 7.70 -12.11
C PHE A 131 -1.09 6.99 -10.85
N TRP A 132 -0.08 7.56 -10.19
CA TRP A 132 0.44 7.01 -8.93
C TRP A 132 -0.64 6.92 -7.86
N GLY A 133 -1.47 7.97 -7.71
CA GLY A 133 -2.62 7.98 -6.80
C GLY A 133 -3.61 6.83 -7.05
N ILE A 134 -3.82 6.45 -8.32
CA ILE A 134 -4.68 5.31 -8.66
C ILE A 134 -4.07 3.98 -8.20
N VAL A 135 -2.78 3.76 -8.47
CA VAL A 135 -2.15 2.46 -8.24
C VAL A 135 -1.70 2.24 -6.80
N VAL A 136 -1.38 3.32 -6.05
CA VAL A 136 -0.83 3.24 -4.69
C VAL A 136 -1.81 2.70 -3.65
N VAL A 137 -3.11 2.81 -3.87
CA VAL A 137 -4.13 2.39 -2.89
C VAL A 137 -4.94 1.18 -3.35
N GLY A 138 -4.92 0.88 -4.63
CA GLY A 138 -5.79 -0.14 -5.20
C GLY A 138 -5.43 -1.57 -4.78
N ASP A 139 -4.23 -1.82 -4.31
CA ASP A 139 -3.76 -3.08 -3.75
C ASP A 139 -4.22 -3.30 -2.30
N SER A 140 -4.56 -2.24 -1.56
CA SER A 140 -4.97 -2.29 -0.15
C SER A 140 -6.12 -3.29 0.11
N PRO A 141 -7.28 -3.20 -0.55
CA PRO A 141 -8.37 -4.15 -0.33
C PRO A 141 -8.00 -5.57 -0.77
N GLN A 142 -7.08 -5.73 -1.73
CA GLN A 142 -6.63 -7.03 -2.20
C GLN A 142 -5.74 -7.71 -1.16
N PHE A 143 -4.78 -7.00 -0.57
CA PHE A 143 -3.95 -7.54 0.51
C PHE A 143 -4.77 -7.87 1.76
N ALA A 144 -5.74 -7.02 2.13
CA ALA A 144 -6.64 -7.31 3.25
C ALA A 144 -7.44 -8.61 3.00
N ALA A 145 -7.96 -8.80 1.78
CA ALA A 145 -8.65 -10.02 1.39
C ALA A 145 -7.72 -11.24 1.43
N LEU A 146 -6.48 -11.12 0.95
CA LEU A 146 -5.49 -12.19 0.97
C LEU A 146 -5.09 -12.59 2.38
N VAL A 147 -4.85 -11.63 3.27
CA VAL A 147 -4.58 -11.91 4.69
C VAL A 147 -5.73 -12.70 5.32
N ALA A 148 -6.98 -12.31 5.03
CA ALA A 148 -8.15 -13.02 5.53
C ALA A 148 -8.28 -14.45 4.95
N GLN A 149 -8.05 -14.61 3.64
CA GLN A 149 -8.14 -15.90 2.93
C GLN A 149 -7.07 -16.90 3.38
N GLU A 150 -5.86 -16.41 3.66
CA GLU A 150 -4.72 -17.24 4.07
C GLU A 150 -4.69 -17.50 5.60
N SER A 151 -5.62 -16.91 6.34
CA SER A 151 -5.72 -17.07 7.79
C SER A 151 -6.58 -18.29 8.19
N PRO A 152 -6.22 -19.01 9.26
CA PRO A 152 -7.08 -20.05 9.81
C PRO A 152 -8.45 -19.47 10.20
N PRO A 153 -9.58 -20.12 9.85
CA PRO A 153 -10.92 -19.58 10.08
C PRO A 153 -11.20 -19.13 11.54
N ALA A 154 -10.65 -19.86 12.52
CA ALA A 154 -10.80 -19.52 13.94
C ALA A 154 -10.02 -18.28 14.39
N GLN A 155 -9.05 -17.80 13.59
CA GLN A 155 -8.12 -16.72 13.97
C GLN A 155 -8.14 -15.53 12.99
N VAL A 156 -8.99 -15.55 11.95
CA VAL A 156 -9.03 -14.51 10.90
C VAL A 156 -9.11 -13.11 11.51
N GLY A 157 -10.05 -12.87 12.43
CA GLY A 157 -10.22 -11.56 13.05
C GLY A 157 -8.97 -11.08 13.78
N SER A 158 -8.36 -11.93 14.60
CA SER A 158 -7.15 -11.59 15.37
C SER A 158 -5.95 -11.32 14.45
N ILE A 159 -5.77 -12.15 13.41
CA ILE A 159 -4.65 -12.00 12.46
C ILE A 159 -4.81 -10.72 11.64
N VAL A 160 -5.99 -10.47 11.08
CA VAL A 160 -6.25 -9.24 10.31
C VAL A 160 -6.05 -8.00 11.17
N THR A 161 -6.55 -8.01 12.41
CA THR A 161 -6.33 -6.88 13.34
C THR A 161 -4.86 -6.66 13.66
N LEU A 162 -4.10 -7.74 13.91
CA LEU A 162 -2.67 -7.63 14.19
C LEU A 162 -1.87 -7.13 12.98
N VAL A 163 -2.16 -7.66 11.79
CA VAL A 163 -1.51 -7.21 10.54
C VAL A 163 -1.82 -5.75 10.27
N ASN A 164 -3.07 -5.31 10.46
CA ASN A 164 -3.42 -3.90 10.33
C ASN A 164 -2.67 -3.02 11.35
N ALA A 165 -2.62 -3.43 12.62
CA ALA A 165 -1.93 -2.67 13.67
C ALA A 165 -0.44 -2.50 13.37
N ILE A 166 0.23 -3.57 12.92
CA ILE A 166 1.64 -3.51 12.48
C ILE A 166 1.78 -2.60 11.25
N GLY A 167 0.88 -2.72 10.27
CA GLY A 167 0.87 -1.87 9.08
C GLY A 167 0.79 -0.39 9.45
N PHE A 168 -0.11 0.00 10.34
CA PHE A 168 -0.20 1.39 10.83
C PHE A 168 1.05 1.83 11.61
N ALA A 169 1.66 0.95 12.40
CA ALA A 169 2.93 1.27 13.06
C ALA A 169 4.06 1.53 12.05
N ILE A 170 4.14 0.74 10.98
CA ILE A 170 5.09 0.93 9.87
C ILE A 170 4.86 2.30 9.19
N THR A 171 3.61 2.70 9.01
CA THR A 171 3.23 4.01 8.47
C THR A 171 3.82 5.17 9.28
N VAL A 172 3.77 5.08 10.61
CA VAL A 172 4.38 6.12 11.46
C VAL A 172 5.88 6.21 11.21
N VAL A 173 6.55 5.08 11.10
CA VAL A 173 8.01 5.03 10.82
C VAL A 173 8.32 5.66 9.46
N SER A 174 7.58 5.30 8.40
CA SER A 174 7.84 5.82 7.05
C SER A 174 7.59 7.32 6.95
N ILE A 175 6.54 7.85 7.58
CA ILE A 175 6.26 9.29 7.62
C ILE A 175 7.39 10.04 8.34
N GLN A 176 7.80 9.58 9.52
CA GLN A 176 8.88 10.21 10.28
C GLN A 176 10.22 10.16 9.54
N LEU A 177 10.49 9.06 8.85
CA LEU A 177 11.68 8.94 8.01
C LEU A 177 11.67 9.96 6.87
N LEU A 178 10.54 10.09 6.15
CA LEU A 178 10.42 11.06 5.07
C LEU A 178 10.54 12.50 5.57
N ASP A 179 9.96 12.81 6.71
CA ASP A 179 10.07 14.13 7.34
C ASP A 179 11.54 14.47 7.63
N ALA A 180 12.26 13.56 8.25
CA ALA A 180 13.68 13.73 8.52
C ALA A 180 14.53 13.87 7.24
N LEU A 181 14.19 13.15 6.17
CA LEU A 181 14.91 13.18 4.91
C LEU A 181 14.53 14.39 4.04
N ALA A 182 13.33 14.94 4.18
CA ALA A 182 12.89 16.10 3.40
C ALA A 182 13.76 17.35 3.63
N GLY A 183 14.40 17.46 4.80
CA GLY A 183 15.40 18.50 5.08
C GLY A 183 16.82 18.19 4.62
N ALA A 184 17.12 16.93 4.31
CA ALA A 184 18.47 16.44 4.01
C ALA A 184 18.66 16.08 2.52
N LEU A 185 17.60 15.67 1.82
CA LEU A 185 17.63 15.25 0.42
C LEU A 185 17.03 16.33 -0.49
N PRO A 186 17.53 16.46 -1.73
CA PRO A 186 16.83 17.24 -2.73
C PRO A 186 15.41 16.70 -2.97
N ALA A 187 14.44 17.60 -3.12
CA ALA A 187 13.02 17.28 -3.24
C ALA A 187 12.70 16.13 -4.25
N PRO A 188 13.34 16.03 -5.43
CA PRO A 188 13.08 14.94 -6.37
C PRO A 188 13.27 13.54 -5.80
N TYR A 189 14.20 13.37 -4.84
CA TYR A 189 14.60 12.06 -4.31
C TYR A 189 13.82 11.61 -3.07
N VAL A 190 13.10 12.53 -2.42
CA VAL A 190 12.39 12.22 -1.15
C VAL A 190 11.42 11.08 -1.33
N MET A 191 10.58 11.12 -2.38
CA MET A 191 9.56 10.10 -2.61
C MET A 191 10.15 8.76 -3.10
N ALA A 192 11.36 8.76 -3.68
CA ALA A 192 12.01 7.52 -4.14
C ALA A 192 12.36 6.58 -2.99
N VAL A 193 12.55 7.09 -1.78
CA VAL A 193 12.83 6.29 -0.57
C VAL A 193 11.69 5.32 -0.26
N LEU A 194 10.47 5.68 -0.65
CA LEU A 194 9.29 4.83 -0.47
C LEU A 194 9.35 3.52 -1.27
N ALA A 195 10.18 3.43 -2.31
CA ALA A 195 10.36 2.22 -3.11
C ALA A 195 10.76 0.98 -2.27
N ALA A 196 11.40 1.18 -1.12
CA ALA A 196 11.85 0.09 -0.25
C ALA A 196 10.71 -0.85 0.15
N GLY A 197 9.53 -0.31 0.49
CA GLY A 197 8.37 -1.11 0.87
C GLY A 197 7.85 -2.01 -0.26
N PRO A 198 7.44 -1.45 -1.40
CA PRO A 198 7.01 -2.22 -2.56
C PRO A 198 8.04 -3.24 -3.04
N ILE A 199 9.33 -2.88 -3.09
CA ILE A 199 10.41 -3.79 -3.50
C ILE A 199 10.46 -5.01 -2.57
N ILE A 200 10.45 -4.80 -1.24
CA ILE A 200 10.45 -5.89 -0.27
C ILE A 200 9.18 -6.74 -0.40
N GLY A 201 8.00 -6.08 -0.52
CA GLY A 201 6.72 -6.76 -0.65
C GLY A 201 6.64 -7.66 -1.88
N VAL A 202 7.04 -7.13 -3.05
CA VAL A 202 7.03 -7.88 -4.32
C VAL A 202 8.10 -8.98 -4.34
N ALA A 203 9.31 -8.68 -3.88
CA ALA A 203 10.41 -9.66 -3.85
C ALA A 203 10.06 -10.86 -2.96
N TRP A 204 9.48 -10.63 -1.78
CA TRP A 204 9.05 -11.70 -0.88
C TRP A 204 7.93 -12.55 -1.47
N ALA A 205 6.94 -11.93 -2.07
CA ALA A 205 5.82 -12.62 -2.72
C ALA A 205 6.28 -13.44 -3.94
N GLY A 206 7.29 -12.95 -4.69
CA GLY A 206 7.88 -13.64 -5.84
C GLY A 206 8.79 -14.82 -5.47
N ALA A 207 9.49 -14.75 -4.32
CA ALA A 207 10.46 -15.77 -3.87
C ALA A 207 9.81 -17.11 -3.38
N GLY A 208 8.58 -17.41 -3.78
CA GLY A 208 7.89 -18.66 -3.44
C GLY A 208 7.13 -18.63 -2.12
N GLY A 209 6.96 -17.45 -1.53
CA GLY A 209 6.12 -17.24 -0.36
C GLY A 209 4.66 -17.66 -0.58
N TRP A 210 4.23 -17.68 -1.84
CA TRP A 210 2.88 -18.06 -2.23
C TRP A 210 2.86 -19.42 -2.93
N ARG A 211 2.94 -20.49 -2.17
CA ARG A 211 2.64 -21.82 -2.71
C ARG A 211 1.12 -22.02 -2.70
N PRO A 212 0.50 -22.52 -3.80
CA PRO A 212 -0.90 -22.93 -3.74
C PRO A 212 -1.04 -23.96 -2.62
N ALA A 213 -2.08 -23.79 -1.78
CA ALA A 213 -2.42 -24.82 -0.81
C ALA A 213 -2.62 -26.15 -1.56
N PRO A 214 -2.15 -27.30 -1.05
CA PRO A 214 -2.48 -28.59 -1.62
C PRO A 214 -4.01 -28.71 -1.58
N ARG A 215 -4.59 -29.03 -2.75
CA ARG A 215 -6.03 -29.28 -2.92
C ARG A 215 -6.46 -30.50 -2.16
#